data_fe9f866925b1f2ef32590340b336f763
#
_entry.id   fe9f866925b1f2ef32590340b336f763
#
_cell.length_a   1.000
_cell.length_b   1.000
_cell.length_c   1.000
_cell.angle_alpha   90.00
_cell.angle_beta   90.00
_cell.angle_gamma   90.00
#
_symmetry.space_group_name_H-M   'P 1'
#
loop_
_entity.id
_entity.type
_entity.pdbx_description
1 polymer ?
#
loop_
_entity_poly.entity_id
_entity_poly.type
_entity_poly.pdbx_seq_one_letter_code
_entity_poly.pdbx_strand_id
1 'polypeptide(L)'
;MTAKQELAKKAGSIKEKDLQEQNKRGEEQEKGGIHGKAVEPPVRGQPMLRLLRADEIECRVGVVNEKGLSLLLFKDARVDQKILDETFTPFGWRRTHQSIDGNLYCTVEIWDEEKRQWIAKQDVGTTSYSEKEKGQASDSFKRACFNWGLGRELYTAPFIWISAGIASIQQKGDRYITTDRFSVDSISYNEEREINSLVILNGKRNKVFELKQEEEPQKKREAKKKTETKDIAETQRKVLEEELDRTGVTIKAVMERYQIERLEDMTPEIYEKALQGLKKTKTKAA
;
A
#
# COMPACT_ATOMS: atom_id res chain seq x y z
N MET A 1 -67.70 -12.60 -26.76
CA MET A 1 -66.25 -12.56 -26.42
C MET A 1 -65.47 -13.27 -27.52
N THR A 2 -64.49 -12.62 -28.06
CA THR A 2 -63.73 -13.17 -29.19
C THR A 2 -62.61 -14.11 -28.70
N ALA A 3 -62.34 -15.15 -29.48
CA ALA A 3 -61.30 -16.17 -29.19
C ALA A 3 -59.94 -15.59 -28.70
N LYS A 4 -59.62 -14.35 -29.11
CA LYS A 4 -58.47 -13.58 -28.64
C LYS A 4 -58.47 -13.21 -27.14
N GLN A 5 -59.66 -13.02 -26.57
CA GLN A 5 -59.81 -12.65 -25.16
C GLN A 5 -59.69 -13.87 -24.22
N GLU A 6 -60.04 -15.06 -24.70
CA GLU A 6 -59.83 -16.31 -23.95
C GLU A 6 -58.40 -16.77 -23.93
N LEU A 7 -57.66 -16.58 -25.04
CA LEU A 7 -56.22 -16.85 -25.09
C LEU A 7 -55.40 -15.95 -24.17
N ALA A 8 -55.77 -14.66 -24.06
CA ALA A 8 -55.10 -13.72 -23.14
C ALA A 8 -55.33 -14.05 -21.66
N LYS A 9 -56.55 -14.51 -21.30
CA LYS A 9 -56.85 -14.99 -19.96
C LYS A 9 -56.14 -16.27 -19.57
N LYS A 10 -55.96 -17.23 -20.52
CA LYS A 10 -55.19 -18.44 -20.27
C LYS A 10 -53.71 -18.17 -20.11
N ALA A 11 -53.12 -17.26 -20.90
CA ALA A 11 -51.74 -16.89 -20.82
C ALA A 11 -51.39 -16.14 -19.50
N GLY A 12 -52.30 -15.31 -18.98
CA GLY A 12 -52.16 -14.65 -17.69
C GLY A 12 -52.16 -15.63 -16.52
N SER A 13 -53.08 -16.61 -16.54
CA SER A 13 -53.21 -17.63 -15.48
C SER A 13 -52.01 -18.60 -15.43
N ILE A 14 -51.35 -18.86 -16.54
CA ILE A 14 -50.13 -19.73 -16.57
C ILE A 14 -48.96 -18.97 -15.96
N LYS A 15 -48.80 -17.69 -16.26
CA LYS A 15 -47.72 -16.88 -15.67
C LYS A 15 -47.84 -16.69 -14.15
N GLU A 16 -49.06 -16.55 -13.61
CA GLU A 16 -49.24 -16.45 -12.18
C GLU A 16 -48.97 -17.77 -11.44
N LYS A 17 -49.27 -18.91 -12.02
CA LYS A 17 -48.97 -20.22 -11.44
C LYS A 17 -47.46 -20.50 -11.42
N ASP A 18 -46.73 -20.18 -12.48
CA ASP A 18 -45.29 -20.35 -12.53
C ASP A 18 -44.54 -19.43 -11.54
N LEU A 19 -45.05 -18.21 -11.32
CA LEU A 19 -44.50 -17.30 -10.30
C LEU A 19 -44.75 -17.78 -8.86
N GLN A 20 -45.91 -18.39 -8.58
CA GLN A 20 -46.23 -18.94 -7.26
C GLN A 20 -45.43 -20.24 -6.97
N GLU A 21 -45.15 -21.06 -8.00
CA GLU A 21 -44.31 -22.25 -7.86
C GLU A 21 -42.84 -21.91 -7.64
N GLN A 22 -42.32 -20.86 -8.29
CA GLN A 22 -40.95 -20.38 -8.07
C GLN A 22 -40.76 -19.79 -6.67
N ASN A 23 -41.75 -19.03 -6.14
CA ASN A 23 -41.70 -18.52 -4.78
C ASN A 23 -41.79 -19.64 -3.71
N LYS A 24 -42.60 -20.67 -3.92
CA LYS A 24 -42.67 -21.83 -3.00
C LYS A 24 -41.36 -22.63 -2.97
N ARG A 25 -40.67 -22.78 -4.10
CA ARG A 25 -39.36 -23.45 -4.14
C ARG A 25 -38.24 -22.63 -3.47
N GLY A 26 -38.32 -21.29 -3.44
CA GLY A 26 -37.44 -20.41 -2.70
C GLY A 26 -37.62 -20.53 -1.17
N GLU A 27 -38.85 -20.67 -0.69
CA GLU A 27 -39.16 -20.79 0.75
C GLU A 27 -38.86 -22.15 1.35
N GLU A 28 -38.85 -23.25 0.56
CA GLU A 28 -38.47 -24.58 1.04
C GLU A 28 -36.94 -24.81 1.12
N GLN A 29 -36.14 -24.02 0.43
CA GLN A 29 -34.68 -24.08 0.55
C GLN A 29 -34.12 -23.32 1.76
N GLU A 30 -34.88 -22.42 2.38
CA GLU A 30 -34.44 -21.69 3.59
C GLU A 30 -34.66 -22.44 4.93
N LYS A 31 -35.36 -23.58 4.93
CA LYS A 31 -35.65 -24.32 6.17
C LYS A 31 -34.70 -25.49 6.50
N GLY A 32 -33.61 -25.66 5.76
CA GLY A 32 -32.54 -26.63 6.04
C GLY A 32 -31.40 -25.99 6.84
N GLY A 33 -31.67 -25.45 8.03
CA GLY A 33 -30.68 -24.80 8.86
C GLY A 33 -29.65 -25.77 9.45
N ILE A 34 -28.45 -25.83 8.86
CA ILE A 34 -27.25 -26.24 9.57
C ILE A 34 -26.74 -24.99 10.31
N HIS A 35 -26.76 -25.03 11.63
CA HIS A 35 -26.10 -24.05 12.50
C HIS A 35 -24.58 -24.18 12.34
N GLY A 36 -24.06 -23.76 11.17
CA GLY A 36 -22.67 -23.41 11.00
C GLY A 36 -22.51 -21.95 11.46
N LYS A 37 -21.59 -21.69 12.40
CA LYS A 37 -21.15 -20.31 12.71
C LYS A 37 -20.94 -19.59 11.39
N ALA A 38 -21.63 -18.45 11.20
CA ALA A 38 -21.37 -17.58 10.07
C ALA A 38 -19.88 -17.26 10.09
N VAL A 39 -19.15 -17.82 9.13
CA VAL A 39 -17.75 -17.43 8.87
C VAL A 39 -17.88 -16.02 8.32
N GLU A 40 -17.51 -15.03 9.12
CA GLU A 40 -17.40 -13.67 8.63
C GLU A 40 -16.51 -13.70 7.37
N PRO A 41 -16.94 -13.13 6.24
CA PRO A 41 -16.10 -13.06 5.07
C PRO A 41 -14.79 -12.37 5.50
N PRO A 42 -13.62 -12.85 5.04
CA PRO A 42 -12.36 -12.21 5.38
C PRO A 42 -12.49 -10.73 5.06
N VAL A 43 -12.19 -9.88 6.04
CA VAL A 43 -12.07 -8.42 5.83
C VAL A 43 -11.06 -8.27 4.72
N ARG A 44 -11.53 -8.04 3.50
CA ARG A 44 -10.69 -7.75 2.36
C ARG A 44 -10.08 -6.38 2.64
N GLY A 45 -8.88 -6.39 3.21
CA GLY A 45 -8.06 -5.19 3.28
C GLY A 45 -8.01 -4.59 1.87
N GLN A 46 -8.01 -3.28 1.76
CA GLN A 46 -7.87 -2.61 0.47
C GLN A 46 -6.64 -3.18 -0.25
N PRO A 47 -6.74 -3.54 -1.56
CA PRO A 47 -5.63 -4.16 -2.25
C PRO A 47 -4.42 -3.23 -2.25
N MET A 48 -3.28 -3.76 -1.83
CA MET A 48 -2.03 -3.00 -1.81
C MET A 48 -1.46 -2.95 -3.23
N LEU A 49 -1.21 -1.74 -3.73
CA LEU A 49 -0.51 -1.51 -4.98
C LEU A 49 0.92 -2.05 -4.88
N ARG A 50 1.35 -2.85 -5.87
CA ARG A 50 2.71 -3.36 -5.92
C ARG A 50 3.73 -2.26 -6.19
N LEU A 51 4.98 -2.53 -5.86
CA LEU A 51 6.12 -1.68 -6.18
C LEU A 51 6.56 -1.86 -7.65
N LEU A 52 7.34 -0.91 -8.14
CA LEU A 52 7.89 -0.92 -9.50
C LEU A 52 8.91 -2.04 -9.68
N ARG A 53 8.94 -2.64 -10.85
CA ARG A 53 9.98 -3.57 -11.27
C ARG A 53 11.12 -2.81 -11.95
N ALA A 54 12.29 -3.43 -12.05
CA ALA A 54 13.46 -2.83 -12.68
C ALA A 54 13.20 -2.36 -14.13
N ASP A 55 12.47 -3.15 -14.91
CA ASP A 55 12.10 -2.86 -16.29
C ASP A 55 11.04 -1.74 -16.45
N GLU A 56 10.41 -1.32 -15.35
CA GLU A 56 9.41 -0.25 -15.31
C GLU A 56 10.02 1.11 -14.89
N ILE A 57 11.32 1.13 -14.59
CA ILE A 57 12.03 2.32 -14.12
C ILE A 57 12.98 2.84 -15.20
N GLU A 58 12.81 4.09 -15.58
CA GLU A 58 13.67 4.80 -16.52
C GLU A 58 14.76 5.57 -15.77
N CYS A 59 16.01 5.49 -16.26
CA CYS A 59 17.10 6.34 -15.81
C CYS A 59 17.19 7.58 -16.70
N ARG A 60 17.06 8.77 -16.14
CA ARG A 60 17.22 10.04 -16.86
C ARG A 60 18.44 10.78 -16.34
N VAL A 61 19.24 11.30 -17.28
CA VAL A 61 20.37 12.15 -16.95
C VAL A 61 19.86 13.49 -16.42
N GLY A 62 20.27 13.82 -15.21
CA GLY A 62 19.98 15.11 -14.58
C GLY A 62 21.04 16.15 -14.91
N VAL A 63 22.02 16.37 -14.03
CA VAL A 63 23.15 17.29 -14.25
C VAL A 63 24.32 16.53 -14.88
N VAL A 64 25.00 17.20 -15.84
CA VAL A 64 26.26 16.71 -16.42
C VAL A 64 27.32 17.80 -16.26
N ASN A 65 28.49 17.46 -15.79
CA ASN A 65 29.66 18.34 -15.73
C ASN A 65 30.95 17.57 -16.03
N GLU A 66 32.11 18.22 -15.96
CA GLU A 66 33.41 17.64 -16.22
C GLU A 66 33.75 16.41 -15.33
N LYS A 67 33.17 16.34 -14.12
CA LYS A 67 33.45 15.31 -13.12
C LYS A 67 32.55 14.09 -13.23
N GLY A 68 31.39 14.24 -13.88
CA GLY A 68 30.43 13.16 -13.95
C GLY A 68 29.02 13.64 -14.30
N LEU A 69 28.07 12.76 -14.05
CA LEU A 69 26.65 13.04 -14.23
C LEU A 69 25.82 12.45 -13.09
N SER A 70 24.68 13.07 -12.83
CA SER A 70 23.67 12.49 -11.95
C SER A 70 22.57 11.77 -12.76
N LEU A 71 22.04 10.71 -12.18
CA LEU A 71 20.85 10.04 -12.71
C LEU A 71 19.66 10.26 -11.78
N LEU A 72 18.50 10.38 -12.39
CA LEU A 72 17.21 10.44 -11.73
C LEU A 72 16.39 9.25 -12.21
N LEU A 73 15.63 8.63 -11.29
CA LEU A 73 14.73 7.53 -11.59
C LEU A 73 13.34 8.06 -11.89
N PHE A 74 12.74 7.58 -12.97
CA PHE A 74 11.41 7.96 -13.44
C PHE A 74 10.59 6.72 -13.81
N LYS A 75 9.31 6.89 -14.00
CA LYS A 75 8.40 5.90 -14.60
C LYS A 75 7.55 6.50 -15.70
N ASP A 76 7.19 5.68 -16.67
CA ASP A 76 6.21 6.06 -17.69
C ASP A 76 4.78 5.98 -17.11
N ALA A 77 3.87 6.83 -17.61
CA ALA A 77 2.47 6.83 -17.20
C ALA A 77 1.74 5.51 -17.53
N ARG A 78 2.22 4.74 -18.50
CA ARG A 78 1.69 3.43 -18.84
C ARG A 78 1.95 2.38 -17.76
N VAL A 79 3.02 2.55 -16.99
CA VAL A 79 3.30 1.72 -15.82
C VAL A 79 2.23 1.91 -14.75
N ASP A 80 1.82 3.16 -14.51
CA ASP A 80 0.73 3.46 -13.57
C ASP A 80 -0.58 2.80 -14.01
N GLN A 81 -0.92 2.91 -15.32
CA GLN A 81 -2.12 2.26 -15.87
C GLN A 81 -2.08 0.75 -15.66
N LYS A 82 -0.92 0.12 -15.98
CA LYS A 82 -0.72 -1.32 -15.81
C LYS A 82 -0.93 -1.76 -14.35
N ILE A 83 -0.36 -1.04 -13.39
CA ILE A 83 -0.51 -1.38 -11.97
C ILE A 83 -1.95 -1.19 -11.50
N LEU A 84 -2.64 -0.14 -11.95
CA LEU A 84 -4.06 0.07 -11.67
C LEU A 84 -4.92 -1.06 -12.26
N ASP A 85 -4.65 -1.46 -13.52
CA ASP A 85 -5.36 -2.57 -14.17
C ASP A 85 -5.10 -3.91 -13.49
N GLU A 86 -3.85 -4.18 -13.09
CA GLU A 86 -3.48 -5.40 -12.37
C GLU A 86 -4.16 -5.49 -10.99
N THR A 87 -4.37 -4.33 -10.32
CA THR A 87 -4.87 -4.29 -8.95
C THR A 87 -6.39 -4.18 -8.87
N PHE A 88 -6.99 -3.33 -9.71
CA PHE A 88 -8.42 -2.98 -9.63
C PHE A 88 -9.20 -3.45 -10.86
N THR A 89 -8.57 -4.07 -11.85
CA THR A 89 -9.07 -4.31 -13.21
C THR A 89 -9.35 -3.00 -13.97
N PRO A 90 -9.47 -3.00 -15.31
CA PRO A 90 -9.77 -1.79 -16.07
C PRO A 90 -11.13 -1.15 -15.75
N PHE A 91 -12.03 -1.87 -15.06
CA PHE A 91 -13.36 -1.39 -14.67
C PHE A 91 -13.43 -0.83 -13.25
N GLY A 92 -12.44 -1.15 -12.40
CA GLY A 92 -12.40 -0.75 -10.99
C GLY A 92 -11.74 0.60 -10.74
N TRP A 93 -11.23 1.26 -11.80
CA TRP A 93 -10.67 2.61 -11.71
C TRP A 93 -11.04 3.45 -12.92
N ARG A 94 -10.98 4.76 -12.79
CA ARG A 94 -11.17 5.71 -13.88
C ARG A 94 -10.37 6.98 -13.66
N ARG A 95 -10.14 7.74 -14.74
CA ARG A 95 -9.50 9.06 -14.67
C ARG A 95 -10.25 10.09 -15.47
N THR A 96 -10.22 11.33 -15.00
CA THR A 96 -10.73 12.51 -15.70
C THR A 96 -9.70 13.61 -15.64
N HIS A 97 -9.71 14.49 -16.66
CA HIS A 97 -8.89 15.70 -16.68
C HIS A 97 -9.78 16.91 -16.69
N GLN A 98 -9.40 17.93 -15.93
CA GLN A 98 -10.10 19.20 -15.84
C GLN A 98 -9.12 20.36 -15.84
N SER A 99 -9.42 21.40 -16.61
CA SER A 99 -8.66 22.65 -16.55
C SER A 99 -9.24 23.55 -15.46
N ILE A 100 -8.39 23.95 -14.51
CA ILE A 100 -8.74 24.86 -13.41
C ILE A 100 -7.70 25.98 -13.41
N ASP A 101 -8.11 27.22 -13.60
CA ASP A 101 -7.24 28.39 -13.64
C ASP A 101 -6.04 28.23 -14.60
N GLY A 102 -6.29 27.64 -15.78
CA GLY A 102 -5.26 27.42 -16.81
C GLY A 102 -4.31 26.25 -16.54
N ASN A 103 -4.47 25.52 -15.44
CA ASN A 103 -3.71 24.35 -15.11
C ASN A 103 -4.53 23.07 -15.35
N LEU A 104 -3.88 22.02 -15.84
CA LEU A 104 -4.52 20.74 -16.09
C LEU A 104 -4.39 19.83 -14.86
N TYR A 105 -5.52 19.51 -14.26
CA TYR A 105 -5.63 18.55 -13.16
C TYR A 105 -6.07 17.19 -13.69
N CYS A 106 -5.55 16.13 -13.10
CA CYS A 106 -6.03 14.77 -13.30
C CYS A 106 -6.61 14.24 -11.98
N THR A 107 -7.83 13.72 -12.06
CA THR A 107 -8.45 12.97 -10.97
C THR A 107 -8.38 11.50 -11.31
N VAL A 108 -7.81 10.69 -10.43
CA VAL A 108 -7.85 9.23 -10.48
C VAL A 108 -8.80 8.74 -9.39
N GLU A 109 -9.79 7.96 -9.80
CA GLU A 109 -10.81 7.41 -8.90
C GLU A 109 -10.74 5.90 -8.89
N ILE A 110 -10.87 5.31 -7.71
CA ILE A 110 -10.90 3.86 -7.49
C ILE A 110 -12.23 3.53 -6.82
N TRP A 111 -12.88 2.47 -7.28
CA TRP A 111 -14.12 1.98 -6.68
C TRP A 111 -13.84 1.30 -5.34
N ASP A 112 -14.50 1.75 -4.28
CA ASP A 112 -14.46 1.15 -2.95
C ASP A 112 -15.73 0.29 -2.76
N GLU A 113 -15.55 -1.04 -2.77
CA GLU A 113 -16.66 -2.00 -2.66
C GLU A 113 -17.36 -1.94 -1.30
N GLU A 114 -16.62 -1.67 -0.23
CA GLU A 114 -17.17 -1.60 1.12
C GLU A 114 -18.04 -0.35 1.30
N LYS A 115 -17.54 0.80 0.85
CA LYS A 115 -18.25 2.07 0.92
C LYS A 115 -19.22 2.29 -0.24
N ARG A 116 -19.18 1.42 -1.27
CA ARG A 116 -19.99 1.49 -2.50
C ARG A 116 -19.92 2.87 -3.18
N GLN A 117 -18.72 3.43 -3.27
CA GLN A 117 -18.48 4.75 -3.85
C GLN A 117 -17.12 4.86 -4.54
N TRP A 118 -17.00 5.81 -5.44
CA TRP A 118 -15.73 6.20 -6.03
C TRP A 118 -14.95 7.07 -5.05
N ILE A 119 -13.73 6.67 -4.74
CA ILE A 119 -12.79 7.48 -3.96
C ILE A 119 -11.87 8.18 -4.93
N ALA A 120 -11.78 9.51 -4.86
CA ALA A 120 -11.05 10.34 -5.78
C ALA A 120 -9.78 10.94 -5.15
N LYS A 121 -8.69 10.96 -5.91
CA LYS A 121 -7.49 11.74 -5.60
C LYS A 121 -7.05 12.50 -6.84
N GLN A 122 -6.72 13.77 -6.68
CA GLN A 122 -6.44 14.71 -7.76
C GLN A 122 -5.05 15.32 -7.59
N ASP A 123 -4.40 15.64 -8.70
CA ASP A 123 -3.18 16.45 -8.72
C ASP A 123 -3.04 17.23 -10.03
N VAL A 124 -2.21 18.27 -10.00
CA VAL A 124 -1.93 19.17 -11.13
C VAL A 124 -0.69 18.72 -11.89
N GLY A 125 -0.71 18.84 -13.20
CA GLY A 125 0.45 18.59 -14.05
C GLY A 125 1.20 19.86 -14.43
N THR A 126 2.52 19.76 -14.53
CA THR A 126 3.37 20.81 -15.06
C THR A 126 3.49 20.72 -16.57
N THR A 127 3.62 21.84 -17.26
CA THR A 127 3.80 21.88 -18.71
C THR A 127 5.19 21.41 -19.11
N SER A 128 5.29 20.53 -20.10
CA SER A 128 6.55 20.10 -20.70
C SER A 128 7.06 21.12 -21.73
N TYR A 129 8.37 21.17 -21.95
CA TYR A 129 9.00 22.08 -22.93
C TYR A 129 8.69 21.72 -24.38
N SER A 130 8.58 20.43 -24.72
CA SER A 130 8.48 19.94 -26.11
C SER A 130 7.06 19.57 -26.55
N GLU A 131 6.26 19.00 -25.67
CA GLU A 131 4.87 18.57 -25.94
C GLU A 131 3.99 19.02 -24.78
N LYS A 132 3.64 20.31 -24.76
CA LYS A 132 3.03 20.97 -23.60
C LYS A 132 1.79 20.25 -23.07
N GLU A 133 0.81 20.03 -23.93
CA GLU A 133 -0.49 19.45 -23.53
C GLU A 133 -0.40 17.98 -23.15
N LYS A 134 0.26 17.16 -24.00
CA LYS A 134 0.46 15.75 -23.73
C LYS A 134 1.35 15.50 -22.51
N GLY A 135 2.40 16.30 -22.36
CA GLY A 135 3.30 16.27 -21.20
C GLY A 135 2.55 16.61 -19.93
N GLN A 136 1.74 17.68 -19.93
CA GLN A 136 0.96 18.10 -18.78
C GLN A 136 -0.10 17.06 -18.38
N ALA A 137 -0.79 16.47 -19.36
CA ALA A 137 -1.77 15.41 -19.10
C ALA A 137 -1.12 14.14 -18.50
N SER A 138 0.04 13.74 -19.03
CA SER A 138 0.79 12.61 -18.51
C SER A 138 1.35 12.90 -17.11
N ASP A 139 1.84 14.11 -16.86
CA ASP A 139 2.39 14.51 -15.57
C ASP A 139 1.29 14.56 -14.49
N SER A 140 0.15 15.22 -14.79
CA SER A 140 -0.98 15.30 -13.86
C SER A 140 -1.49 13.91 -13.48
N PHE A 141 -1.55 12.97 -14.43
CA PHE A 141 -1.95 11.58 -14.15
C PHE A 141 -0.95 10.86 -13.23
N LYS A 142 0.36 10.93 -13.54
CA LYS A 142 1.40 10.32 -12.70
C LYS A 142 1.38 10.87 -11.27
N ARG A 143 1.14 12.17 -11.12
CA ARG A 143 1.03 12.83 -9.81
C ARG A 143 -0.24 12.42 -9.05
N ALA A 144 -1.38 12.29 -9.74
CA ALA A 144 -2.60 11.76 -9.16
C ALA A 144 -2.40 10.29 -8.70
N CYS A 145 -1.70 9.47 -9.49
CA CYS A 145 -1.32 8.09 -9.13
C CYS A 145 -0.37 8.04 -7.93
N PHE A 146 0.57 9.00 -7.82
CA PHE A 146 1.43 9.13 -6.65
C PHE A 146 0.63 9.34 -5.36
N ASN A 147 -0.48 10.07 -5.40
CA ASN A 147 -1.37 10.23 -4.26
C ASN A 147 -2.03 8.91 -3.83
N TRP A 148 -2.14 7.93 -4.73
CA TRP A 148 -2.57 6.56 -4.46
C TRP A 148 -1.44 5.65 -3.97
N GLY A 149 -0.19 6.10 -4.01
CA GLY A 149 0.98 5.35 -3.57
C GLY A 149 1.82 4.74 -4.68
N LEU A 150 1.47 4.96 -5.97
CA LEU A 150 2.24 4.45 -7.10
C LEU A 150 3.51 5.26 -7.33
N GLY A 151 4.65 4.58 -7.33
CA GLY A 151 5.96 5.17 -7.63
C GLY A 151 6.52 6.05 -6.52
N ARG A 152 5.97 6.01 -5.30
CA ARG A 152 6.52 6.74 -4.15
C ARG A 152 7.91 6.28 -3.78
N GLU A 153 8.21 5.00 -4.00
CA GLU A 153 9.51 4.40 -3.79
C GLU A 153 10.64 5.08 -4.56
N LEU A 154 10.36 5.69 -5.71
CA LEU A 154 11.37 6.41 -6.48
C LEU A 154 11.94 7.63 -5.75
N TYR A 155 11.20 8.19 -4.80
CA TYR A 155 11.66 9.32 -3.97
C TYR A 155 12.59 8.88 -2.83
N THR A 156 12.72 7.58 -2.59
CA THR A 156 13.68 7.01 -1.64
C THR A 156 15.01 6.65 -2.30
N ALA A 157 15.15 6.92 -3.62
CA ALA A 157 16.37 6.66 -4.34
C ALA A 157 17.54 7.46 -3.75
N PRO A 158 18.73 6.83 -3.60
CA PRO A 158 19.92 7.55 -3.18
C PRO A 158 20.35 8.56 -4.25
N PHE A 159 21.26 9.46 -3.91
CA PHE A 159 21.90 10.29 -4.91
C PHE A 159 22.76 9.42 -5.83
N ILE A 160 22.36 9.31 -7.09
CA ILE A 160 23.04 8.46 -8.09
C ILE A 160 24.01 9.33 -8.87
N TRP A 161 25.31 9.10 -8.66
CA TRP A 161 26.37 9.80 -9.36
C TRP A 161 27.26 8.82 -10.14
N ILE A 162 27.48 9.13 -11.43
CA ILE A 162 28.36 8.37 -12.32
C ILE A 162 29.54 9.27 -12.67
N SER A 163 30.77 8.86 -12.32
CA SER A 163 31.97 9.65 -12.58
C SER A 163 32.34 9.68 -14.07
N ALA A 164 33.02 10.72 -14.50
CA ALA A 164 33.51 10.88 -15.88
C ALA A 164 34.45 9.76 -16.35
N GLY A 165 35.09 9.02 -15.41
CA GLY A 165 35.87 7.82 -15.74
C GLY A 165 35.02 6.60 -16.14
N ILE A 166 33.74 6.63 -15.82
CA ILE A 166 32.79 5.53 -16.12
C ILE A 166 31.81 5.94 -17.24
N ALA A 167 31.33 7.19 -17.24
CA ALA A 167 30.42 7.72 -18.26
C ALA A 167 31.21 8.46 -19.36
N SER A 168 30.72 8.36 -20.61
CA SER A 168 31.27 9.10 -21.75
C SER A 168 30.74 10.53 -21.72
N ILE A 169 31.53 11.46 -21.19
CA ILE A 169 31.20 12.87 -21.11
C ILE A 169 31.91 13.65 -22.18
N GLN A 170 31.21 14.49 -22.91
CA GLN A 170 31.76 15.34 -23.97
C GLN A 170 31.41 16.80 -23.68
N GLN A 171 32.37 17.68 -23.91
CA GLN A 171 32.13 19.13 -23.89
C GLN A 171 31.59 19.57 -25.26
N LYS A 172 30.47 20.24 -25.28
CA LYS A 172 29.86 20.84 -26.48
C LYS A 172 29.59 22.32 -26.23
N GLY A 173 30.48 23.17 -26.69
CA GLY A 173 30.49 24.60 -26.31
C GLY A 173 30.69 24.75 -24.79
N ASP A 174 29.82 25.51 -24.16
CA ASP A 174 29.87 25.77 -22.71
C ASP A 174 29.14 24.70 -21.87
N ARG A 175 28.69 23.61 -22.48
CA ARG A 175 27.91 22.57 -21.80
C ARG A 175 28.58 21.20 -21.91
N TYR A 176 28.43 20.42 -20.86
CA TYR A 176 28.78 18.99 -20.86
C TYR A 176 27.56 18.17 -21.19
N ILE A 177 27.72 17.16 -22.04
CA ILE A 177 26.66 16.26 -22.48
C ILE A 177 27.16 14.82 -22.44
N THR A 178 26.22 13.89 -22.39
CA THR A 178 26.48 12.44 -22.60
C THR A 178 25.50 11.89 -23.61
N THR A 179 25.96 10.89 -24.37
CA THR A 179 25.12 10.05 -25.23
C THR A 179 24.88 8.67 -24.63
N ASP A 180 25.44 8.42 -23.45
CA ASP A 180 25.27 7.15 -22.76
C ASP A 180 23.78 6.97 -22.36
N ARG A 181 23.36 5.72 -22.42
CA ARG A 181 22.03 5.30 -21.94
C ARG A 181 22.23 4.44 -20.71
N PHE A 182 21.31 4.56 -19.77
CA PHE A 182 21.35 3.84 -18.52
C PHE A 182 20.01 3.12 -18.28
N SER A 183 20.09 1.96 -17.66
CA SER A 183 18.92 1.16 -17.30
C SER A 183 19.10 0.54 -15.92
N VAL A 184 18.02 0.37 -15.21
CA VAL A 184 17.99 -0.40 -13.96
C VAL A 184 18.06 -1.89 -14.34
N ASP A 185 19.03 -2.59 -13.77
CA ASP A 185 19.18 -4.03 -13.94
C ASP A 185 18.46 -4.80 -12.84
N SER A 186 18.65 -4.37 -11.61
CA SER A 186 17.96 -4.93 -10.45
C SER A 186 17.63 -3.86 -9.42
N ILE A 187 16.53 -4.08 -8.70
CA ILE A 187 16.08 -3.23 -7.61
C ILE A 187 15.39 -4.09 -6.56
N SER A 188 15.56 -3.76 -5.29
CA SER A 188 14.80 -4.34 -4.20
C SER A 188 14.42 -3.27 -3.18
N TYR A 189 13.46 -3.62 -2.32
CA TYR A 189 12.83 -2.71 -1.39
C TYR A 189 12.78 -3.33 0.01
N ASN A 190 12.83 -2.50 1.04
CA ASN A 190 12.65 -2.91 2.43
C ASN A 190 11.16 -3.02 2.80
N GLU A 191 10.87 -3.34 4.06
CA GLU A 191 9.50 -3.47 4.58
C GLU A 191 8.75 -2.13 4.55
N GLU A 192 9.46 -1.00 4.64
CA GLU A 192 8.93 0.36 4.56
C GLU A 192 8.70 0.81 3.10
N ARG A 193 8.94 -0.09 2.10
CA ARG A 193 8.80 0.16 0.67
C ARG A 193 9.82 1.16 0.11
N GLU A 194 10.98 1.28 0.73
CA GLU A 194 12.10 2.12 0.31
C GLU A 194 13.13 1.30 -0.47
N ILE A 195 13.83 1.94 -1.42
CA ILE A 195 14.88 1.29 -2.21
C ILE A 195 16.06 0.95 -1.29
N ASN A 196 16.32 -0.34 -1.12
CA ASN A 196 17.44 -0.84 -0.30
C ASN A 196 18.56 -1.50 -1.13
N SER A 197 18.29 -1.82 -2.40
CA SER A 197 19.30 -2.28 -3.35
C SER A 197 18.96 -1.78 -4.75
N LEU A 198 19.97 -1.36 -5.50
CA LEU A 198 19.81 -0.82 -6.84
C LEU A 198 21.08 -1.06 -7.66
N VAL A 199 20.95 -1.67 -8.83
CA VAL A 199 22.05 -1.82 -9.79
C VAL A 199 21.65 -1.14 -11.10
N ILE A 200 22.55 -0.28 -11.61
CA ILE A 200 22.36 0.41 -12.89
C ILE A 200 23.49 0.02 -13.86
N LEU A 201 23.09 -0.28 -15.08
CA LEU A 201 23.97 -0.60 -16.20
C LEU A 201 23.96 0.53 -17.22
N ASN A 202 25.09 0.66 -17.95
CA ASN A 202 25.14 1.49 -19.14
C ASN A 202 24.67 0.70 -20.39
N GLY A 203 24.61 1.39 -21.54
CA GLY A 203 24.20 0.77 -22.82
C GLY A 203 25.07 -0.40 -23.29
N LYS A 204 26.29 -0.56 -22.74
CA LYS A 204 27.19 -1.71 -22.98
C LYS A 204 27.00 -2.83 -21.94
N ARG A 205 25.98 -2.72 -21.10
CA ARG A 205 25.68 -3.64 -19.99
C ARG A 205 26.77 -3.72 -18.91
N ASN A 206 27.60 -2.70 -18.79
CA ASN A 206 28.55 -2.59 -17.69
C ASN A 206 27.86 -1.94 -16.49
N LYS A 207 28.12 -2.45 -15.29
CA LYS A 207 27.63 -1.86 -14.04
C LYS A 207 28.31 -0.51 -13.81
N VAL A 208 27.52 0.53 -13.64
CA VAL A 208 27.97 1.91 -13.44
C VAL A 208 27.59 2.47 -12.07
N PHE A 209 26.60 1.87 -11.42
CA PHE A 209 26.18 2.22 -10.07
C PHE A 209 25.67 0.98 -9.34
N GLU A 210 25.95 0.91 -8.05
CA GLU A 210 25.45 -0.14 -7.17
C GLU A 210 25.19 0.43 -5.78
N LEU A 211 23.93 0.34 -5.34
CA LEU A 211 23.52 0.42 -3.94
C LEU A 211 23.37 -1.02 -3.45
N LYS A 212 24.16 -1.43 -2.48
CA LYS A 212 23.99 -2.73 -1.81
C LYS A 212 23.10 -2.53 -0.60
N GLN A 213 22.19 -3.47 -0.42
CA GLN A 213 21.57 -3.64 0.88
C GLN A 213 22.70 -3.80 1.90
N GLU A 214 22.82 -2.87 2.85
CA GLU A 214 23.59 -3.17 4.04
C GLU A 214 22.87 -4.34 4.70
N GLU A 215 23.47 -5.52 4.66
CA GLU A 215 23.09 -6.61 5.54
C GLU A 215 23.33 -6.08 6.96
N GLU A 216 22.33 -5.45 7.56
CA GLU A 216 22.33 -5.33 9.02
C GLU A 216 22.49 -6.75 9.53
N PRO A 217 23.60 -7.08 10.20
CA PRO A 217 23.82 -8.44 10.69
C PRO A 217 22.58 -8.81 11.49
N GLN A 218 22.02 -9.99 11.21
CA GLN A 218 20.80 -10.49 11.85
C GLN A 218 20.81 -10.31 13.38
N LYS A 219 22.01 -10.27 13.97
CA LYS A 219 22.24 -9.89 15.37
C LYS A 219 21.81 -8.45 15.74
N LYS A 220 21.85 -7.48 14.81
CA LYS A 220 21.34 -6.12 15.08
C LYS A 220 19.82 -6.02 14.94
N ARG A 221 19.20 -6.77 14.03
CA ARG A 221 17.73 -6.86 13.91
C ARG A 221 17.14 -7.58 15.12
N GLU A 222 17.78 -8.68 15.57
CA GLU A 222 17.37 -9.36 16.80
C GLU A 222 17.67 -8.51 18.05
N ALA A 223 18.76 -7.73 18.07
CA ALA A 223 19.07 -6.81 19.16
C ALA A 223 18.11 -5.62 19.17
N LYS A 224 17.78 -4.98 18.03
CA LYS A 224 16.76 -3.91 17.93
C LYS A 224 15.37 -4.44 18.30
N LYS A 225 14.95 -5.59 17.77
CA LYS A 225 13.69 -6.23 18.15
C LYS A 225 13.67 -6.62 19.64
N LYS A 226 14.79 -7.09 20.18
CA LYS A 226 14.93 -7.37 21.63
C LYS A 226 15.00 -6.09 22.47
N THR A 227 15.56 -4.99 21.96
CA THR A 227 15.64 -3.72 22.68
C THR A 227 14.27 -3.02 22.67
N GLU A 228 13.56 -2.99 21.55
CA GLU A 228 12.19 -2.43 21.46
C GLU A 228 11.18 -3.24 22.31
N THR A 229 11.26 -4.59 22.28
CA THR A 229 10.43 -5.44 23.14
C THR A 229 10.85 -5.35 24.62
N LYS A 230 12.14 -5.09 24.91
CA LYS A 230 12.64 -4.95 26.28
C LYS A 230 12.23 -3.60 26.87
N ASP A 231 12.31 -2.51 26.11
CA ASP A 231 11.90 -1.17 26.54
C ASP A 231 10.38 -1.07 26.75
N ILE A 232 9.57 -1.64 25.88
CA ILE A 232 8.12 -1.73 26.03
C ILE A 232 7.78 -2.58 27.25
N ALA A 233 8.41 -3.74 27.41
CA ALA A 233 8.20 -4.61 28.57
C ALA A 233 8.61 -3.92 29.90
N GLU A 234 9.67 -3.14 29.90
CA GLU A 234 10.15 -2.44 31.09
C GLU A 234 9.24 -1.25 31.49
N THR A 235 8.73 -0.52 30.52
CA THR A 235 7.75 0.54 30.75
C THR A 235 6.42 -0.02 31.27
N GLN A 236 5.94 -1.12 30.67
CA GLN A 236 4.74 -1.80 31.12
C GLN A 236 4.89 -2.39 32.52
N ARG A 237 6.08 -2.91 32.85
CA ARG A 237 6.41 -3.43 34.17
C ARG A 237 6.33 -2.36 35.25
N LYS A 238 6.89 -1.17 35.02
CA LYS A 238 6.80 -0.03 35.96
C LYS A 238 5.36 0.39 36.21
N VAL A 239 4.56 0.54 35.17
CA VAL A 239 3.14 0.90 35.30
C VAL A 239 2.35 -0.15 36.10
N LEU A 240 2.66 -1.44 35.87
CA LEU A 240 2.04 -2.53 36.62
C LEU A 240 2.45 -2.51 38.10
N GLU A 241 3.73 -2.28 38.43
CA GLU A 241 4.26 -2.18 39.76
C GLU A 241 3.63 -0.98 40.53
N GLU A 242 3.48 0.18 39.89
CA GLU A 242 2.80 1.35 40.47
C GLU A 242 1.34 1.04 40.83
N GLU A 243 0.62 0.31 40.00
CA GLU A 243 -0.77 -0.07 40.26
C GLU A 243 -0.89 -1.19 41.31
N LEU A 244 0.07 -2.07 41.41
CA LEU A 244 0.15 -3.09 42.46
C LEU A 244 0.41 -2.41 43.82
N ASP A 245 1.34 -1.47 43.90
CA ASP A 245 1.63 -0.70 45.09
C ASP A 245 0.43 0.13 45.54
N ARG A 246 -0.24 0.79 44.61
CA ARG A 246 -1.46 1.58 44.88
C ARG A 246 -2.58 0.74 45.48
N THR A 247 -2.77 -0.50 44.96
CA THR A 247 -3.88 -1.37 45.34
C THR A 247 -3.55 -2.33 46.48
N GLY A 248 -2.25 -2.53 46.77
CA GLY A 248 -1.76 -3.54 47.72
C GLY A 248 -1.95 -4.99 47.25
N VAL A 249 -2.26 -5.20 45.97
CA VAL A 249 -2.36 -6.51 45.37
C VAL A 249 -0.95 -7.02 45.10
N THR A 250 -0.66 -8.26 45.47
CA THR A 250 0.66 -8.84 45.21
C THR A 250 0.77 -9.31 43.76
N ILE A 251 1.97 -9.21 43.20
CA ILE A 251 2.26 -9.72 41.86
C ILE A 251 1.92 -11.21 41.71
N LYS A 252 2.12 -11.97 42.81
CA LYS A 252 1.81 -13.36 42.89
C LYS A 252 0.31 -13.65 42.67
N ALA A 253 -0.56 -12.84 43.25
CA ALA A 253 -2.02 -12.95 43.07
C ALA A 253 -2.44 -12.63 41.63
N VAL A 254 -1.74 -11.74 40.93
CA VAL A 254 -1.98 -11.46 39.51
C VAL A 254 -1.52 -12.66 38.67
N MET A 255 -0.35 -13.19 38.92
CA MET A 255 0.19 -14.37 38.22
C MET A 255 -0.72 -15.59 38.36
N GLU A 256 -1.18 -15.89 39.56
CA GLU A 256 -2.13 -16.98 39.84
C GLU A 256 -3.46 -16.79 39.10
N ARG A 257 -3.99 -15.57 39.10
CA ARG A 257 -5.27 -15.25 38.45
C ARG A 257 -5.24 -15.46 36.93
N TYR A 258 -4.10 -15.18 36.31
CA TYR A 258 -3.94 -15.29 34.85
C TYR A 258 -3.16 -16.52 34.42
N GLN A 259 -2.85 -17.44 35.36
CA GLN A 259 -2.17 -18.73 35.16
C GLN A 259 -0.83 -18.59 34.41
N ILE A 260 -0.03 -17.60 34.80
CA ILE A 260 1.33 -17.39 34.31
C ILE A 260 2.35 -17.75 35.38
N GLU A 261 3.41 -18.44 35.00
CA GLU A 261 4.46 -18.88 35.94
C GLU A 261 5.51 -17.81 36.19
N ARG A 262 5.78 -16.97 35.18
CA ARG A 262 6.76 -15.87 35.27
C ARG A 262 6.20 -14.60 34.66
N LEU A 263 6.60 -13.44 35.16
CA LEU A 263 6.15 -12.13 34.68
C LEU A 263 6.54 -11.88 33.21
N GLU A 264 7.65 -12.50 32.77
CA GLU A 264 8.14 -12.45 31.39
C GLU A 264 7.24 -13.21 30.40
N ASP A 265 6.38 -14.09 30.89
CA ASP A 265 5.42 -14.84 30.07
C ASP A 265 4.09 -14.10 29.90
N MET A 266 3.99 -12.87 30.46
CA MET A 266 2.79 -12.02 30.36
C MET A 266 2.63 -11.45 28.94
N THR A 267 1.58 -11.88 28.24
CA THR A 267 1.26 -11.33 26.92
C THR A 267 0.64 -9.94 27.03
N PRO A 268 0.71 -9.09 25.96
CA PRO A 268 0.07 -7.76 25.97
C PRO A 268 -1.41 -7.80 26.36
N GLU A 269 -2.15 -8.81 25.95
CA GLU A 269 -3.57 -8.97 26.30
C GLU A 269 -3.78 -9.25 27.79
N ILE A 270 -2.93 -10.09 28.38
CA ILE A 270 -2.97 -10.40 29.83
C ILE A 270 -2.59 -9.15 30.62
N TYR A 271 -1.59 -8.40 30.18
CA TYR A 271 -1.17 -7.14 30.77
C TYR A 271 -2.31 -6.12 30.83
N GLU A 272 -3.00 -5.88 29.70
CA GLU A 272 -4.13 -4.96 29.63
C GLU A 272 -5.28 -5.36 30.56
N LYS A 273 -5.61 -6.67 30.60
CA LYS A 273 -6.65 -7.20 31.50
C LYS A 273 -6.27 -7.05 32.98
N ALA A 274 -5.01 -7.31 33.31
CA ALA A 274 -4.49 -7.15 34.66
C ALA A 274 -4.53 -5.68 35.09
N LEU A 275 -4.05 -4.77 34.23
CA LEU A 275 -4.05 -3.34 34.49
C LEU A 275 -5.47 -2.77 34.66
N GLN A 276 -6.42 -3.18 33.81
CA GLN A 276 -7.83 -2.80 33.92
C GLN A 276 -8.45 -3.33 35.23
N GLY A 277 -8.08 -4.53 35.65
CA GLY A 277 -8.52 -5.11 36.92
C GLY A 277 -8.01 -4.32 38.12
N LEU A 278 -6.73 -3.98 38.11
CA LEU A 278 -6.09 -3.17 39.18
C LEU A 278 -6.66 -1.76 39.25
N LYS A 279 -6.90 -1.09 38.10
CA LYS A 279 -7.54 0.25 38.08
C LYS A 279 -8.95 0.28 38.65
N LYS A 280 -9.70 -0.84 38.59
CA LYS A 280 -11.02 -0.97 39.23
C LYS A 280 -10.96 -1.28 40.73
N THR A 281 -9.80 -1.69 41.23
CA THR A 281 -9.58 -2.02 42.65
C THR A 281 -9.36 -0.74 43.47
N LYS A 282 -9.99 -0.65 44.63
CA LYS A 282 -9.83 0.50 45.54
C LYS A 282 -8.38 0.59 46.04
N THR A 283 -7.91 1.81 46.23
CA THR A 283 -6.59 2.07 46.82
C THR A 283 -6.55 1.49 48.24
N LYS A 284 -5.43 0.90 48.64
CA LYS A 284 -5.20 0.41 49.97
C LYS A 284 -5.37 1.58 50.95
N ALA A 285 -6.22 1.41 51.94
CA ALA A 285 -6.33 2.40 53.04
C ALA A 285 -4.99 2.45 53.78
N ALA A 286 -4.50 3.68 54.02
CA ALA A 286 -3.24 3.92 54.75
C ALA A 286 -3.35 3.47 56.20
#